data_b1eb6acd7cb04c4e4c6ffa1652f1c9b6
#
_entry.id   b1eb6acd7cb04c4e4c6ffa1652f1c9b6
#
_cell.length_a   1.000
_cell.length_b   1.000
_cell.length_c   1.000
_cell.angle_alpha   90.00
_cell.angle_beta   90.00
_cell.angle_gamma   90.00
#
_symmetry.space_group_name_H-M   'P 1'
#
loop_
_entity.id
_entity.type
_entity.pdbx_description
1 polymer ?
#
loop_
_entity_poly.entity_id
_entity_poly.type
_entity_poly.pdbx_seq_one_letter_code
_entity_poly.pdbx_strand_id
1 'polypeptide(L)' 'SQVDVTITADDTLPGFAVAATVRTEGRTGAEMEALTAVSVACLTLFDMLKAVDKEMTIGGIRVTAKEGGRSGDWQRA' A
#
# COMPACT_ATOMS: atom_id res chain seq x y z
N SER A 1 -7.39 -10.01 -12.22
CA SER A 1 -6.66 -9.06 -11.37
C SER A 1 -5.51 -9.72 -10.64
N GLN A 2 -4.49 -8.96 -10.38
CA GLN A 2 -3.35 -9.42 -9.61
C GLN A 2 -3.05 -8.39 -8.54
N VAL A 3 -2.80 -8.88 -7.32
CA VAL A 3 -2.43 -8.03 -6.19
C VAL A 3 -1.12 -8.55 -5.62
N ASP A 4 -0.12 -7.68 -5.53
CA ASP A 4 1.16 -7.98 -4.92
C ASP A 4 1.37 -7.04 -3.74
N VAL A 5 1.70 -7.61 -2.59
CA VAL A 5 2.00 -6.82 -1.38
C VAL A 5 3.42 -7.14 -0.96
N THR A 6 4.20 -6.09 -0.70
CA THR A 6 5.56 -6.23 -0.16
C THR A 6 5.65 -5.50 1.17
N ILE A 7 6.34 -6.12 2.11
CA ILE A 7 6.60 -5.56 3.43
C ILE A 7 8.12 -5.57 3.64
N THR A 8 8.68 -4.40 3.84
CA THR A 8 10.12 -4.23 3.96
C THR A 8 10.46 -3.49 5.25
N ALA A 9 11.39 -4.02 6.01
CA ALA A 9 11.88 -3.33 7.19
C ALA A 9 12.63 -2.06 6.76
N ASP A 10 12.37 -0.97 7.47
CA ASP A 10 12.97 0.34 7.19
C ASP A 10 13.45 0.93 8.52
N ASP A 11 14.77 0.98 8.70
CA ASP A 11 15.38 1.46 9.95
C ASP A 11 15.21 2.96 10.15
N THR A 12 14.90 3.70 9.12
CA THR A 12 14.75 5.16 9.21
C THR A 12 13.40 5.58 9.76
N LEU A 13 12.35 4.77 9.56
CA LEU A 13 11.05 5.05 10.13
C LEU A 13 11.09 5.12 11.69
N PRO A 14 11.66 4.22 12.51
CA PRO A 14 11.89 2.80 12.24
C PRO A 14 10.57 2.03 12.17
N GLY A 15 10.52 1.05 11.34
CA GLY A 15 9.31 0.27 11.16
C GLY A 15 9.29 -0.50 9.84
N PHE A 16 8.11 -0.58 9.25
CA PHE A 16 7.92 -1.29 7.98
C PHE A 16 7.33 -0.38 6.93
N ALA A 17 7.89 -0.44 5.74
CA ALA A 17 7.30 0.13 4.55
C ALA A 17 6.46 -0.95 3.87
N VAL A 18 5.20 -0.64 3.59
CA VAL A 18 4.25 -1.58 2.98
C VAL A 18 3.84 -1.01 1.63
N ALA A 19 3.94 -1.81 0.60
CA ALA A 19 3.52 -1.42 -0.74
C ALA A 19 2.57 -2.46 -1.31
N ALA A 20 1.56 -2.01 -2.03
CA ALA A 20 0.65 -2.87 -2.76
C ALA A 20 0.61 -2.42 -4.21
N THR A 21 0.72 -3.38 -5.11
CA THR A 21 0.57 -3.15 -6.55
C THR A 21 -0.62 -3.96 -7.03
N VAL A 22 -1.55 -3.31 -7.71
CA VAL A 22 -2.73 -3.97 -8.26
C VAL A 22 -2.70 -3.79 -9.77
N ARG A 23 -2.88 -4.89 -10.47
CA ARG A 23 -3.01 -4.93 -11.92
C ARG A 23 -4.38 -5.46 -12.27
N THR A 24 -5.10 -4.70 -13.08
CA THR A 24 -6.42 -5.10 -13.59
C THR A 24 -6.41 -5.02 -15.11
N GLU A 25 -7.26 -5.82 -15.72
CA GLU A 25 -7.57 -5.67 -17.13
C GLU A 25 -8.75 -4.70 -17.27
N GLY A 26 -8.73 -3.92 -18.33
CA GLY A 26 -9.80 -3.00 -18.61
C GLY A 26 -9.37 -1.55 -18.47
N ARG A 27 -10.35 -0.66 -18.58
CA ARG A 27 -10.13 0.79 -18.69
C ARG A 27 -10.17 1.53 -17.36
N THR A 28 -10.64 0.86 -16.32
CA THR A 28 -10.79 1.46 -15.00
C THR A 28 -9.46 1.37 -14.26
N GLY A 29 -9.05 2.46 -13.64
CA GLY A 29 -7.88 2.46 -12.76
C GLY A 29 -8.13 1.62 -11.52
N ALA A 30 -7.06 1.19 -10.90
CA ALA A 30 -7.10 0.30 -9.74
C ALA A 30 -6.64 0.99 -8.44
N GLU A 31 -6.79 2.32 -8.37
CA GLU A 31 -6.31 3.09 -7.21
C GLU A 31 -7.02 2.66 -5.92
N MET A 32 -8.33 2.48 -5.97
CA MET A 32 -9.09 2.12 -4.77
C MET A 32 -8.74 0.71 -4.30
N GLU A 33 -8.55 -0.20 -5.23
CA GLU A 33 -8.13 -1.58 -4.90
C GLU A 33 -6.73 -1.58 -4.28
N ALA A 34 -5.81 -0.79 -4.81
CA ALA A 34 -4.45 -0.68 -4.27
C ALA A 34 -4.44 -0.04 -2.89
N LEU A 35 -5.20 1.04 -2.70
CA LEU A 35 -5.33 1.69 -1.39
C LEU A 35 -5.98 0.76 -0.37
N THR A 36 -6.97 -0.01 -0.77
CA THR A 36 -7.60 -1.01 0.09
C THR A 36 -6.60 -2.09 0.47
N ALA A 37 -5.88 -2.63 -0.50
CA ALA A 37 -4.92 -3.70 -0.26
C ALA A 37 -3.81 -3.27 0.71
N VAL A 38 -3.21 -2.10 0.50
CA VAL A 38 -2.15 -1.61 1.37
C VAL A 38 -2.69 -1.29 2.77
N SER A 39 -3.91 -0.78 2.86
CA SER A 39 -4.53 -0.46 4.15
C SER A 39 -4.79 -1.73 4.95
N VAL A 40 -5.35 -2.76 4.33
CA VAL A 40 -5.60 -4.05 4.98
C VAL A 40 -4.27 -4.70 5.39
N ALA A 41 -3.25 -4.62 4.56
CA ALA A 41 -1.92 -5.14 4.91
C ALA A 41 -1.36 -4.43 6.15
N CYS A 42 -1.47 -3.12 6.23
CA CYS A 42 -1.03 -2.35 7.40
C CYS A 42 -1.82 -2.71 8.65
N LEU A 43 -3.14 -2.87 8.53
CA LEU A 43 -3.99 -3.27 9.66
C LEU A 43 -3.63 -4.66 10.15
N THR A 44 -3.40 -5.59 9.24
CA THR A 44 -3.01 -6.96 9.57
C THR A 44 -1.66 -6.98 10.29
N LEU A 45 -0.70 -6.23 9.77
CA LEU A 45 0.62 -6.12 10.39
C LEU A 45 0.54 -5.52 11.78
N PHE A 46 -0.25 -4.47 11.95
CA PHE A 46 -0.51 -3.84 13.24
C PHE A 46 -1.10 -4.86 14.23
N ASP A 47 -2.10 -5.59 13.80
CA ASP A 47 -2.75 -6.59 14.65
C ASP A 47 -1.76 -7.67 15.10
N MET A 48 -0.88 -8.11 14.21
CA MET A 48 0.12 -9.14 14.53
C MET A 48 1.20 -8.62 15.47
N LEU A 49 1.57 -7.36 15.40
CA LEU A 49 2.70 -6.79 16.15
C LEU A 49 2.29 -6.01 17.39
N LYS A 50 1.01 -5.73 17.59
CA LYS A 50 0.56 -4.89 18.71
C LYS A 50 0.89 -5.46 20.10
N ALA A 51 1.09 -6.77 20.20
CA ALA A 51 1.51 -7.39 21.46
C ALA A 51 2.94 -7.00 21.83
N VAL A 52 3.77 -6.67 20.85
CA VAL A 52 5.16 -6.24 21.05
C VAL A 52 5.25 -4.73 21.21
N ASP A 53 4.50 -3.98 20.43
CA ASP A 53 4.53 -2.52 20.43
C ASP A 53 3.13 -1.96 20.17
N LYS A 54 2.57 -1.29 21.17
CA LYS A 54 1.23 -0.71 21.09
C LYS A 54 1.24 0.72 20.54
N GLU A 55 2.41 1.31 20.37
CA GLU A 55 2.55 2.71 19.94
C GLU A 55 2.80 2.85 18.45
N MET A 56 2.66 1.78 17.69
CA MET A 56 2.81 1.85 16.24
C MET A 56 1.79 2.78 15.61
N THR A 57 2.22 3.48 14.59
CA THR A 57 1.37 4.37 13.82
C THR A 57 1.32 3.87 12.37
N ILE A 58 0.13 3.82 11.82
CA ILE A 58 -0.06 3.60 10.38
C ILE A 58 -0.22 4.97 9.74
N GLY A 59 0.60 5.28 8.75
CA GLY A 59 0.54 6.59 8.12
C GLY A 59 1.12 6.60 6.72
N GLY A 60 0.93 7.72 6.04
CA GLY A 60 1.48 7.93 4.72
C GLY A 60 0.86 7.09 3.61
N ILE A 61 -0.34 6.55 3.83
CA ILE A 61 -1.02 5.76 2.80
C ILE A 61 -1.40 6.67 1.64
N ARG A 62 -0.91 6.33 0.46
CA ARG A 62 -1.13 7.14 -0.74
C ARG A 62 -0.86 6.34 -1.99
N VAL A 63 -1.37 6.81 -3.11
CA VAL A 63 -1.01 6.28 -4.42
C VAL A 63 0.33 6.86 -4.83
N THR A 64 1.27 6.01 -5.23
CA THR A 64 2.60 6.44 -5.65
C THR A 64 2.76 6.47 -7.16
N ALA A 65 2.04 5.62 -7.86
CA ALA A 65 2.06 5.59 -9.32
C ALA A 65 0.81 4.91 -9.85
N LYS A 66 0.41 5.26 -11.04
CA LYS A 66 -0.65 4.55 -11.75
C LYS A 66 -0.39 4.58 -13.24
N GLU A 67 -0.86 3.55 -13.93
CA GLU A 67 -0.84 3.45 -15.38
C GLU A 67 -2.26 3.30 -15.90
N GLY A 68 -2.53 3.95 -17.02
CA GLY A 68 -3.85 3.91 -17.64
C GLY A 68 -4.91 4.65 -16.87
N GLY A 69 -6.17 4.26 -17.09
CA GLY A 69 -7.31 4.92 -16.52
C GLY A 69 -7.61 6.26 -17.19
N ARG A 70 -8.53 7.01 -16.63
CA ARG A 70 -9.06 8.24 -17.21
C ARG A 70 -8.03 9.38 -17.28
N SER A 71 -7.22 9.49 -16.26
CA SER A 71 -6.20 10.55 -16.17
C SER A 71 -4.85 10.13 -16.76
N GLY A 72 -4.73 8.90 -17.27
CA GLY A 72 -3.49 8.40 -17.84
C GLY A 72 -2.45 8.05 -16.78
N ASP A 73 -1.21 7.93 -17.22
CA ASP A 73 -0.11 7.52 -16.35
C ASP A 73 0.30 8.65 -15.42
N TRP A 74 0.68 8.28 -14.21
CA TRP A 74 1.06 9.24 -13.19
C TRP A 74 2.01 8.59 -12.20
N GLN A 75 2.97 9.39 -11.72
CA GLN A 75 3.92 8.95 -10.70
C GLN A 75 4.18 10.08 -9.73
N ARG A 76 4.19 9.75 -8.45
CA ARG A 76 4.51 10.72 -7.39
C ARG A 76 6.00 11.06 -7.43
N ALA A 77 6.29 12.33 -7.35
CA ALA A 77 7.66 12.83 -7.33
C ALA A 77 8.38 12.44 -6.02
#